data_6057224e9fa8dcdaa16e3aea41890972
#
_entry.id   6057224e9fa8dcdaa16e3aea41890972
#
_cell.length_a   1.000
_cell.length_b   1.000
_cell.length_c   1.000
_cell.angle_alpha   90.00
_cell.angle_beta   90.00
_cell.angle_gamma   90.00
#
_symmetry.space_group_name_H-M   'P 1'
#
loop_
_entity.id
_entity.type
_entity.pdbx_description
1 polymer ?
#
loop_
_entity_poly.entity_id
_entity_poly.type
_entity_poly.pdbx_seq_one_letter_code
_entity_poly.pdbx_strand_id
1 'polypeptide(L)'
;MGAQTDAVPLGHTPFSWRSWVWDGDATPTSTPTDAAARGVPEAVARAAVVWLHGVGDTGAGWEGKWHNVSQQRAGLEFHHPTAPNGPVAAQGGQRLTRWFHLHTWPVTLEEPDPPASLDAAVKTVHDLLDTIILSGVPSERVLLGGFSQGGAAALEAGLRYPSRLAGLLSISGWLACRANATEQLHACNRRVPIFFSYGTADPIVSFQLARASGIALASLGGRELEGAECTCVMPVDRAVHAPKQKELVAAGAFMLRCLPHTATSAAAGPFSR
;
A
#
# COMPACT_ATOMS: atom_id res chain seq x y z
N MET A 1 21.87 2.18 -45.30
CA MET A 1 21.22 0.93 -44.88
C MET A 1 20.75 1.14 -43.45
N GLY A 2 19.48 1.49 -43.29
CA GLY A 2 18.88 1.78 -42.01
C GLY A 2 18.39 0.49 -41.36
N ALA A 3 18.76 0.28 -40.10
CA ALA A 3 18.21 -0.78 -39.28
C ALA A 3 16.89 -0.27 -38.66
N GLN A 4 15.80 -0.82 -39.12
CA GLN A 4 14.46 -0.65 -38.62
C GLN A 4 14.36 -1.54 -37.35
N THR A 5 14.21 -0.92 -36.19
CA THR A 5 13.91 -1.68 -34.96
C THR A 5 12.40 -1.88 -34.88
N ASP A 6 11.98 -3.11 -35.11
CA ASP A 6 10.59 -3.55 -35.01
C ASP A 6 10.12 -3.41 -33.55
N ALA A 7 9.18 -2.52 -33.33
CA ALA A 7 8.44 -2.39 -32.08
C ALA A 7 7.50 -3.59 -31.94
N VAL A 8 7.72 -4.43 -30.92
CA VAL A 8 6.80 -5.49 -30.53
C VAL A 8 5.47 -4.87 -30.07
N PRO A 9 4.32 -5.23 -30.65
CA PRO A 9 3.05 -4.71 -30.21
C PRO A 9 2.68 -5.32 -28.86
N LEU A 10 2.60 -4.49 -27.82
CA LEU A 10 2.03 -4.84 -26.53
C LEU A 10 0.50 -4.98 -26.71
N GLY A 11 0.06 -6.16 -27.07
CA GLY A 11 -1.34 -6.55 -27.03
C GLY A 11 -1.79 -6.77 -25.59
N HIS A 12 -2.08 -5.69 -24.88
CA HIS A 12 -2.84 -5.73 -23.64
C HIS A 12 -4.01 -4.76 -23.80
N THR A 13 -5.23 -5.30 -23.73
CA THR A 13 -6.43 -4.51 -23.53
C THR A 13 -6.19 -3.61 -22.31
N PRO A 14 -6.40 -2.29 -22.42
CA PRO A 14 -6.22 -1.41 -21.28
C PRO A 14 -7.21 -1.82 -20.20
N PHE A 15 -6.68 -2.18 -19.04
CA PHE A 15 -7.47 -2.42 -17.82
C PHE A 15 -8.34 -1.19 -17.57
N SER A 16 -9.65 -1.34 -17.73
CA SER A 16 -10.60 -0.24 -17.60
C SER A 16 -10.83 0.05 -16.13
N TRP A 17 -10.25 1.15 -15.62
CA TRP A 17 -10.54 1.70 -14.28
C TRP A 17 -12.04 2.05 -14.09
N ARG A 18 -12.84 2.03 -15.15
CA ARG A 18 -14.28 2.34 -15.11
C ARG A 18 -15.12 1.32 -14.33
N SER A 19 -14.64 0.12 -14.12
CA SER A 19 -15.32 -0.86 -13.26
C SER A 19 -15.18 -0.58 -11.75
N TRP A 20 -14.43 0.46 -11.37
CA TRP A 20 -14.13 0.86 -10.00
C TRP A 20 -14.80 2.15 -9.55
N VAL A 21 -15.65 2.74 -10.38
CA VAL A 21 -16.48 3.87 -9.96
C VAL A 21 -17.62 3.32 -9.12
N TRP A 22 -17.57 3.60 -7.82
CA TRP A 22 -18.66 3.35 -6.90
C TRP A 22 -19.84 4.24 -7.30
N ASP A 23 -20.92 3.63 -7.84
CA ASP A 23 -22.22 4.28 -7.96
C ASP A 23 -22.78 4.44 -6.54
N GLY A 24 -22.83 5.69 -6.06
CA GLY A 24 -23.14 6.07 -4.69
C GLY A 24 -24.56 5.78 -4.19
N ASP A 25 -25.34 4.93 -4.84
CA ASP A 25 -26.76 4.65 -4.52
C ASP A 25 -27.07 3.18 -4.18
N ALA A 26 -26.07 2.30 -4.08
CA ALA A 26 -26.31 0.94 -3.59
C ALA A 26 -26.34 0.92 -2.07
N THR A 27 -27.50 1.17 -1.47
CA THR A 27 -27.78 0.77 -0.08
C THR A 27 -27.68 -0.75 0.01
N PRO A 28 -26.82 -1.31 0.89
CA PRO A 28 -26.80 -2.75 1.09
C PRO A 28 -28.10 -3.18 1.74
N THR A 29 -28.95 -3.86 0.99
CA THR A 29 -30.07 -4.62 1.54
C THR A 29 -29.51 -5.90 2.15
N SER A 30 -28.89 -5.83 3.33
CA SER A 30 -28.65 -6.97 4.16
C SER A 30 -29.83 -7.17 5.09
N THR A 31 -30.60 -8.21 4.86
CA THR A 31 -31.51 -8.74 5.86
C THR A 31 -30.73 -9.08 7.13
N PRO A 32 -31.21 -8.67 8.32
CA PRO A 32 -30.55 -9.05 9.58
C PRO A 32 -30.57 -10.56 9.72
N THR A 33 -29.41 -11.18 9.76
CA THR A 33 -29.29 -12.60 10.10
C THR A 33 -29.60 -12.82 11.58
N ASP A 34 -30.13 -14.00 11.93
CA ASP A 34 -30.62 -14.44 13.26
C ASP A 34 -29.67 -14.23 14.48
N ALA A 35 -28.50 -13.62 14.33
CA ALA A 35 -27.61 -13.25 15.42
C ALA A 35 -28.18 -12.13 16.33
N ALA A 36 -29.01 -11.27 15.78
CA ALA A 36 -29.66 -10.19 16.54
C ALA A 36 -30.65 -10.69 17.60
N ALA A 37 -31.09 -11.94 17.49
CA ALA A 37 -32.05 -12.55 18.42
C ALA A 37 -31.46 -12.98 19.76
N ARG A 38 -30.13 -12.94 19.96
CA ARG A 38 -29.46 -13.44 21.17
C ARG A 38 -28.87 -12.38 22.07
N GLY A 39 -29.00 -11.08 21.76
CA GLY A 39 -28.64 -9.97 22.65
C GLY A 39 -27.15 -9.88 23.06
N VAL A 40 -26.25 -10.63 22.43
CA VAL A 40 -24.80 -10.49 22.60
C VAL A 40 -24.31 -9.45 21.59
N PRO A 41 -23.73 -8.32 22.02
CA PRO A 41 -23.12 -7.37 21.08
C PRO A 41 -22.05 -8.13 20.26
N GLU A 42 -22.18 -8.11 18.94
CA GLU A 42 -21.14 -8.63 18.06
C GLU A 42 -19.84 -7.86 18.38
N ALA A 43 -18.82 -8.58 18.87
CA ALA A 43 -17.56 -7.96 19.23
C ALA A 43 -16.95 -7.33 17.95
N VAL A 44 -16.83 -5.99 17.94
CA VAL A 44 -16.23 -5.29 16.82
C VAL A 44 -14.79 -5.75 16.65
N ALA A 45 -14.53 -6.45 15.54
CA ALA A 45 -13.21 -6.98 15.28
C ALA A 45 -12.20 -5.82 15.11
N ARG A 46 -11.16 -5.78 15.96
CA ARG A 46 -10.08 -4.79 15.88
C ARG A 46 -9.36 -4.90 14.54
N ALA A 47 -8.92 -3.76 14.03
CA ALA A 47 -8.09 -3.65 12.84
C ALA A 47 -7.15 -2.45 12.98
N ALA A 48 -6.05 -2.44 12.25
CA ALA A 48 -5.10 -1.35 12.30
C ALA A 48 -4.66 -0.91 10.90
N VAL A 49 -4.41 0.39 10.75
CA VAL A 49 -3.71 0.97 9.61
C VAL A 49 -2.42 1.61 10.13
N VAL A 50 -1.28 1.19 9.63
CA VAL A 50 0.01 1.83 9.83
C VAL A 50 0.28 2.72 8.63
N TRP A 51 0.50 4.02 8.86
CA TRP A 51 0.73 5.00 7.81
C TRP A 51 2.08 5.68 7.95
N LEU A 52 2.94 5.51 6.95
CA LEU A 52 4.29 6.04 6.91
C LEU A 52 4.33 7.35 6.09
N HIS A 53 4.85 8.42 6.71
CA HIS A 53 4.95 9.74 6.08
C HIS A 53 6.11 9.83 5.06
N GLY A 54 6.13 10.87 4.23
CA GLY A 54 7.21 11.17 3.30
C GLY A 54 8.45 11.76 3.99
N VAL A 55 9.58 11.82 3.29
CA VAL A 55 10.81 12.44 3.80
C VAL A 55 10.56 13.88 4.23
N GLY A 56 11.08 14.27 5.39
CA GLY A 56 10.94 15.62 5.96
C GLY A 56 9.60 15.90 6.65
N ASP A 57 8.64 14.98 6.61
CA ASP A 57 7.34 15.08 7.28
C ASP A 57 7.37 14.33 8.62
N THR A 58 6.25 14.21 9.30
CA THR A 58 6.08 13.49 10.56
C THR A 58 4.77 12.70 10.57
N GLY A 59 4.65 11.76 11.51
CA GLY A 59 3.39 11.06 11.72
C GLY A 59 2.23 12.01 12.04
N ALA A 60 2.49 13.04 12.87
CA ALA A 60 1.50 14.06 13.22
C ALA A 60 0.94 14.82 12.00
N GLY A 61 1.71 14.99 10.92
CA GLY A 61 1.25 15.60 9.67
C GLY A 61 0.12 14.80 8.98
N TRP A 62 -0.08 13.54 9.37
CA TRP A 62 -1.10 12.66 8.82
C TRP A 62 -2.28 12.37 9.76
N GLU A 63 -2.20 12.79 11.00
CA GLU A 63 -3.30 12.70 11.94
C GLU A 63 -4.55 13.39 11.39
N GLY A 64 -5.69 12.73 11.48
CA GLY A 64 -6.96 13.23 10.97
C GLY A 64 -7.18 13.13 9.45
N LYS A 65 -6.16 12.86 8.64
CA LYS A 65 -6.33 12.69 7.17
C LYS A 65 -7.29 11.56 6.83
N TRP A 66 -7.38 10.55 7.68
CA TRP A 66 -8.22 9.37 7.51
C TRP A 66 -9.47 9.38 8.41
N HIS A 67 -9.87 10.55 8.90
CA HIS A 67 -11.02 10.69 9.81
C HIS A 67 -12.31 10.08 9.21
N ASN A 68 -12.57 10.32 7.93
CA ASN A 68 -13.73 9.73 7.25
C ASN A 68 -13.71 8.20 7.22
N VAL A 69 -12.53 7.59 7.15
CA VAL A 69 -12.36 6.13 7.18
C VAL A 69 -12.61 5.60 8.59
N SER A 70 -12.03 6.26 9.61
CA SER A 70 -12.24 5.87 11.01
C SER A 70 -13.70 6.02 11.46
N GLN A 71 -14.43 7.01 10.94
CA GLN A 71 -15.86 7.16 11.20
C GLN A 71 -16.73 6.04 10.59
N GLN A 72 -16.32 5.51 9.43
CA GLN A 72 -17.03 4.44 8.74
C GLN A 72 -16.70 3.04 9.28
N ARG A 73 -15.65 2.90 10.08
CA ARG A 73 -15.16 1.61 10.56
C ARG A 73 -14.85 1.67 12.06
N ALA A 74 -15.80 1.26 12.90
CA ALA A 74 -15.56 1.12 14.33
C ALA A 74 -14.44 0.08 14.62
N GLY A 75 -13.64 0.33 15.64
CA GLY A 75 -12.51 -0.53 16.02
C GLY A 75 -11.31 -0.49 15.07
N LEU A 76 -11.24 0.52 14.19
CA LEU A 76 -10.07 0.79 13.35
C LEU A 76 -9.11 1.74 14.06
N GLU A 77 -7.89 1.29 14.26
CA GLU A 77 -6.80 2.05 14.87
C GLU A 77 -5.86 2.59 13.80
N PHE A 78 -5.42 3.84 13.94
CA PHE A 78 -4.42 4.43 13.06
C PHE A 78 -3.12 4.67 13.80
N HIS A 79 -2.01 4.17 13.26
CA HIS A 79 -0.66 4.36 13.78
C HIS A 79 0.13 5.20 12.78
N HIS A 80 0.61 6.36 13.22
CA HIS A 80 1.37 7.30 12.42
C HIS A 80 2.78 7.48 13.02
N PRO A 81 3.70 6.50 12.83
CA PRO A 81 5.06 6.62 13.36
C PRO A 81 5.82 7.75 12.66
N THR A 82 6.74 8.39 13.39
CA THR A 82 7.67 9.35 12.80
C THR A 82 9.02 8.68 12.58
N ALA A 83 9.54 8.79 11.37
CA ALA A 83 10.84 8.25 10.97
C ALA A 83 11.99 8.92 11.73
N PRO A 84 13.12 8.23 11.91
CA PRO A 84 14.32 8.83 12.50
C PRO A 84 14.81 10.04 11.71
N ASN A 85 15.40 11.00 12.42
CA ASN A 85 16.06 12.17 11.81
C ASN A 85 17.48 11.81 11.38
N GLY A 86 17.83 12.11 10.13
CA GLY A 86 19.16 11.81 9.60
C GLY A 86 19.51 12.65 8.36
N PRO A 87 20.78 12.63 7.93
CA PRO A 87 21.21 13.38 6.74
C PRO A 87 20.57 12.79 5.47
N VAL A 88 20.07 13.64 4.60
CA VAL A 88 19.52 13.29 3.27
C VAL A 88 20.50 13.79 2.21
N ALA A 89 21.27 12.86 1.62
CA ALA A 89 22.29 13.18 0.62
C ALA A 89 21.70 13.93 -0.59
N ALA A 90 20.54 13.49 -1.06
CA ALA A 90 19.78 14.13 -2.13
C ALA A 90 19.36 15.57 -1.83
N GLN A 91 19.45 16.03 -0.57
CA GLN A 91 19.17 17.40 -0.11
C GLN A 91 20.41 18.07 0.50
N GLY A 92 21.60 17.79 -0.07
CA GLY A 92 22.85 18.41 0.39
C GLY A 92 23.26 18.03 1.81
N GLY A 93 22.80 16.92 2.33
CA GLY A 93 23.10 16.47 3.68
C GLY A 93 22.22 17.10 4.78
N GLN A 94 21.17 17.84 4.42
CA GLN A 94 20.22 18.38 5.39
C GLN A 94 19.64 17.25 6.24
N ARG A 95 19.54 17.50 7.56
CA ARG A 95 18.95 16.52 8.48
C ARG A 95 17.43 16.63 8.46
N LEU A 96 16.80 15.58 7.99
CA LEU A 96 15.34 15.46 7.87
C LEU A 96 14.90 14.10 8.43
N THR A 97 13.64 13.96 8.77
CA THR A 97 13.02 12.66 9.03
C THR A 97 13.04 11.85 7.74
N ARG A 98 13.51 10.60 7.81
CA ARG A 98 13.62 9.71 6.64
C ARG A 98 13.58 8.24 7.06
N TRP A 99 12.98 7.41 6.23
CA TRP A 99 12.96 5.96 6.46
C TRP A 99 14.29 5.33 6.04
N PHE A 100 14.81 5.68 4.87
CA PHE A 100 16.07 5.17 4.33
C PHE A 100 16.83 6.26 3.56
N HIS A 101 18.05 5.99 3.14
CA HIS A 101 18.85 6.93 2.38
C HIS A 101 18.26 7.20 1.00
N LEU A 102 18.29 8.45 0.57
CA LEU A 102 18.03 8.90 -0.79
C LEU A 102 19.27 9.56 -1.37
N HIS A 103 19.66 9.14 -2.56
CA HIS A 103 20.88 9.62 -3.23
C HIS A 103 20.57 10.67 -4.28
N THR A 104 19.42 10.59 -4.94
CA THR A 104 19.02 11.50 -6.02
C THR A 104 17.75 12.28 -5.68
N TRP A 105 17.62 13.46 -6.27
CA TRP A 105 16.45 14.31 -6.20
C TRP A 105 16.30 15.09 -7.52
N PRO A 106 15.31 14.84 -8.32
CA PRO A 106 14.20 13.88 -8.14
C PRO A 106 14.67 12.41 -8.09
N VAL A 107 13.81 11.56 -7.50
CA VAL A 107 14.03 10.11 -7.47
C VAL A 107 13.65 9.55 -8.83
N THR A 108 14.60 8.91 -9.51
CA THR A 108 14.45 8.40 -10.88
C THR A 108 14.76 6.91 -10.97
N LEU A 109 14.75 6.36 -12.19
CA LEU A 109 15.13 4.96 -12.42
C LEU A 109 16.62 4.69 -12.09
N GLU A 110 17.43 5.72 -12.10
CA GLU A 110 18.87 5.70 -11.80
C GLU A 110 19.16 5.79 -10.29
N GLU A 111 18.11 5.96 -9.43
CA GLU A 111 18.31 5.84 -7.98
C GLU A 111 18.94 4.48 -7.70
N PRO A 112 20.11 4.45 -7.04
CA PRO A 112 20.80 3.18 -6.74
C PRO A 112 19.90 2.24 -5.95
N ASP A 113 20.08 0.93 -6.16
CA ASP A 113 19.42 -0.07 -5.33
C ASP A 113 19.66 0.26 -3.86
N PRO A 114 18.61 0.19 -3.03
CA PRO A 114 18.69 0.74 -1.69
C PRO A 114 19.70 -0.02 -0.86
N PRO A 115 20.49 0.74 -0.12
CA PRO A 115 21.53 0.21 0.74
C PRO A 115 20.92 -0.45 1.99
N ALA A 116 21.79 -0.96 2.88
CA ALA A 116 21.45 -1.48 4.22
C ALA A 116 20.50 -0.59 5.04
N SER A 117 20.36 0.70 4.69
CA SER A 117 19.40 1.62 5.31
C SER A 117 17.95 1.26 5.02
N LEU A 118 17.64 0.66 3.86
CA LEU A 118 16.28 0.17 3.58
C LEU A 118 15.97 -1.06 4.43
N ASP A 119 16.93 -1.97 4.57
CA ASP A 119 16.74 -3.16 5.41
C ASP A 119 16.53 -2.79 6.88
N ALA A 120 17.25 -1.75 7.36
CA ALA A 120 17.01 -1.19 8.69
C ALA A 120 15.61 -0.56 8.82
N ALA A 121 15.14 0.13 7.79
CA ALA A 121 13.78 0.68 7.77
C ALA A 121 12.72 -0.43 7.75
N VAL A 122 12.92 -1.46 6.91
CA VAL A 122 12.05 -2.64 6.86
C VAL A 122 11.96 -3.29 8.24
N LYS A 123 13.10 -3.50 8.90
CA LYS A 123 13.12 -4.05 10.26
C LYS A 123 12.35 -3.18 11.24
N THR A 124 12.55 -1.87 11.22
CA THR A 124 11.82 -0.94 12.10
C THR A 124 10.30 -1.03 11.91
N VAL A 125 9.86 -1.14 10.65
CA VAL A 125 8.42 -1.29 10.34
C VAL A 125 7.92 -2.67 10.78
N HIS A 126 8.70 -3.74 10.61
CA HIS A 126 8.36 -5.08 11.10
C HIS A 126 8.19 -5.10 12.62
N ASP A 127 9.14 -4.51 13.38
CA ASP A 127 9.07 -4.41 14.84
C ASP A 127 7.79 -3.68 15.30
N LEU A 128 7.35 -2.65 14.55
CA LEU A 128 6.08 -1.96 14.80
C LEU A 128 4.87 -2.87 14.51
N LEU A 129 4.87 -3.57 13.38
CA LEU A 129 3.80 -4.50 13.03
C LEU A 129 3.68 -5.60 14.07
N ASP A 130 4.79 -6.17 14.52
CA ASP A 130 4.83 -7.19 15.58
C ASP A 130 4.23 -6.66 16.89
N THR A 131 4.56 -5.41 17.27
CA THR A 131 3.98 -4.76 18.45
C THR A 131 2.46 -4.65 18.34
N ILE A 132 1.93 -4.27 17.19
CA ILE A 132 0.49 -4.15 16.96
C ILE A 132 -0.18 -5.53 17.02
N ILE A 133 0.43 -6.54 16.41
CA ILE A 133 -0.09 -7.91 16.41
C ILE A 133 -0.09 -8.48 17.83
N LEU A 134 0.98 -8.28 18.59
CA LEU A 134 1.07 -8.69 19.99
C LEU A 134 0.03 -7.98 20.88
N SER A 135 -0.43 -6.79 20.50
CA SER A 135 -1.53 -6.11 21.19
C SER A 135 -2.90 -6.74 20.95
N GLY A 136 -2.99 -7.78 20.10
CA GLY A 136 -4.21 -8.54 19.81
C GLY A 136 -4.92 -8.14 18.51
N VAL A 137 -4.27 -7.40 17.60
CA VAL A 137 -4.78 -7.18 16.23
C VAL A 137 -4.22 -8.27 15.33
N PRO A 138 -5.04 -9.15 14.72
CA PRO A 138 -4.54 -10.17 13.79
C PRO A 138 -3.79 -9.55 12.61
N SER A 139 -2.71 -10.17 12.13
CA SER A 139 -1.88 -9.64 11.04
C SER A 139 -2.68 -9.39 9.75
N GLU A 140 -3.62 -10.28 9.43
CA GLU A 140 -4.55 -10.15 8.30
C GLU A 140 -5.59 -9.05 8.47
N ARG A 141 -5.56 -8.35 9.58
CA ARG A 141 -6.34 -7.14 9.88
C ARG A 141 -5.47 -5.89 10.07
N VAL A 142 -4.21 -5.97 9.67
CA VAL A 142 -3.28 -4.84 9.65
C VAL A 142 -3.01 -4.44 8.20
N LEU A 143 -3.31 -3.19 7.84
CA LEU A 143 -2.98 -2.59 6.56
C LEU A 143 -1.77 -1.67 6.73
N LEU A 144 -0.79 -1.82 5.86
CA LEU A 144 0.41 -0.97 5.86
C LEU A 144 0.39 -0.05 4.65
N GLY A 145 0.52 1.25 4.88
CA GLY A 145 0.52 2.23 3.80
C GLY A 145 1.44 3.41 4.06
N GLY A 146 1.58 4.26 3.03
CA GLY A 146 2.37 5.47 3.17
C GLY A 146 2.35 6.38 1.95
N PHE A 147 2.99 7.53 2.13
CA PHE A 147 3.16 8.55 1.10
C PHE A 147 4.63 8.73 0.74
N SER A 148 4.95 8.90 -0.55
CA SER A 148 6.30 9.18 -1.03
C SER A 148 7.31 8.12 -0.53
N GLN A 149 8.39 8.51 0.14
CA GLN A 149 9.35 7.58 0.74
C GLN A 149 8.68 6.61 1.72
N GLY A 150 7.68 7.06 2.50
CA GLY A 150 6.90 6.19 3.37
C GLY A 150 6.09 5.16 2.58
N GLY A 151 5.59 5.52 1.40
CA GLY A 151 4.93 4.59 0.47
C GLY A 151 5.89 3.52 -0.07
N ALA A 152 7.14 3.91 -0.38
CA ALA A 152 8.18 2.97 -0.78
C ALA A 152 8.56 2.03 0.38
N ALA A 153 8.77 2.57 1.58
CA ALA A 153 9.06 1.77 2.78
C ALA A 153 7.93 0.79 3.11
N ALA A 154 6.66 1.22 2.96
CA ALA A 154 5.49 0.39 3.20
C ALA A 154 5.41 -0.80 2.23
N LEU A 155 5.68 -0.58 0.94
CA LEU A 155 5.73 -1.66 -0.06
C LEU A 155 6.82 -2.66 0.28
N GLU A 156 8.06 -2.19 0.52
CA GLU A 156 9.19 -3.06 0.80
C GLU A 156 9.02 -3.85 2.10
N ALA A 157 8.57 -3.19 3.17
CA ALA A 157 8.32 -3.87 4.44
C ALA A 157 7.15 -4.86 4.33
N GLY A 158 6.06 -4.47 3.69
CA GLY A 158 4.87 -5.30 3.59
C GLY A 158 5.08 -6.54 2.71
N LEU A 159 5.75 -6.40 1.57
CA LEU A 159 6.07 -7.54 0.70
C LEU A 159 6.98 -8.58 1.37
N ARG A 160 7.86 -8.14 2.26
CA ARG A 160 8.82 -8.98 2.98
C ARG A 160 8.31 -9.47 4.34
N TYR A 161 7.16 -8.99 4.82
CA TYR A 161 6.67 -9.35 6.15
C TYR A 161 6.30 -10.84 6.24
N PRO A 162 6.70 -11.55 7.31
CA PRO A 162 6.56 -13.01 7.39
C PRO A 162 5.13 -13.48 7.72
N SER A 163 4.19 -12.56 7.95
CA SER A 163 2.78 -12.87 8.15
C SER A 163 1.92 -12.16 7.11
N ARG A 164 0.75 -12.73 6.80
CA ARG A 164 -0.18 -12.12 5.85
C ARG A 164 -0.72 -10.80 6.38
N LEU A 165 -0.67 -9.75 5.56
CA LEU A 165 -1.29 -8.46 5.87
C LEU A 165 -2.64 -8.32 5.16
N ALA A 166 -3.49 -7.40 5.65
CA ALA A 166 -4.76 -7.05 5.04
C ALA A 166 -4.61 -6.42 3.67
N GLY A 167 -3.60 -5.57 3.51
CA GLY A 167 -3.32 -4.87 2.27
C GLY A 167 -2.11 -3.96 2.39
N LEU A 168 -1.59 -3.53 1.23
CA LEU A 168 -0.51 -2.54 1.09
C LEU A 168 -1.03 -1.33 0.33
N LEU A 169 -0.63 -0.13 0.74
CA LEU A 169 -1.08 1.11 0.12
C LEU A 169 0.09 2.08 -0.07
N SER A 170 0.29 2.56 -1.29
CA SER A 170 1.33 3.55 -1.58
C SER A 170 0.78 4.67 -2.44
N ILE A 171 0.90 5.90 -1.97
CA ILE A 171 0.59 7.12 -2.72
C ILE A 171 1.89 7.84 -3.06
N SER A 172 2.13 8.09 -4.33
CA SER A 172 3.34 8.77 -4.85
C SER A 172 4.66 8.13 -4.39
N GLY A 173 4.63 6.82 -4.05
CA GLY A 173 5.83 6.05 -3.72
C GLY A 173 6.40 5.33 -4.94
N TRP A 174 7.32 4.41 -4.69
CA TRP A 174 7.94 3.54 -5.71
C TRP A 174 8.34 2.20 -5.09
N LEU A 175 8.60 1.21 -5.92
CA LEU A 175 9.18 -0.05 -5.50
C LEU A 175 10.72 0.08 -5.57
N ALA A 176 11.36 0.12 -4.42
CA ALA A 176 12.77 0.43 -4.30
C ALA A 176 13.67 -0.72 -4.79
N CYS A 177 13.32 -1.98 -4.48
CA CYS A 177 14.04 -3.18 -4.91
C CYS A 177 13.40 -3.86 -6.11
N ARG A 178 13.10 -3.12 -7.18
CA ARG A 178 12.39 -3.67 -8.36
C ARG A 178 13.06 -4.91 -8.95
N ALA A 179 14.40 -4.91 -9.05
CA ALA A 179 15.15 -6.01 -9.64
C ALA A 179 14.97 -7.32 -8.86
N ASN A 180 14.86 -7.25 -7.54
CA ASN A 180 14.82 -8.40 -6.64
C ASN A 180 13.47 -8.57 -5.93
N ALA A 181 12.44 -7.83 -6.36
CA ALA A 181 11.15 -7.80 -5.67
C ALA A 181 10.51 -9.20 -5.54
N THR A 182 10.65 -10.04 -6.56
CA THR A 182 10.12 -11.41 -6.55
C THR A 182 10.88 -12.31 -5.56
N GLU A 183 12.20 -12.14 -5.46
CA GLU A 183 13.06 -12.93 -4.56
C GLU A 183 12.83 -12.56 -3.10
N GLN A 184 12.57 -11.28 -2.83
CA GLN A 184 12.33 -10.75 -1.49
C GLN A 184 10.89 -10.91 -1.02
N LEU A 185 9.97 -11.25 -1.94
CA LEU A 185 8.57 -11.42 -1.66
C LEU A 185 8.32 -12.64 -0.76
N HIS A 186 7.85 -12.38 0.47
CA HIS A 186 7.47 -13.45 1.38
C HIS A 186 6.21 -14.19 0.89
N ALA A 187 6.20 -15.52 1.00
CA ALA A 187 5.13 -16.37 0.48
C ALA A 187 3.72 -15.98 1.00
N CYS A 188 3.62 -15.53 2.26
CA CYS A 188 2.37 -15.08 2.88
C CYS A 188 1.75 -13.88 2.17
N ASN A 189 2.57 -13.00 1.57
CA ASN A 189 2.12 -11.75 0.95
C ASN A 189 2.12 -11.79 -0.59
N ARG A 190 2.30 -12.95 -1.22
CA ARG A 190 2.19 -13.10 -2.69
C ARG A 190 0.85 -12.65 -3.27
N ARG A 191 -0.20 -12.70 -2.46
CA ARG A 191 -1.57 -12.33 -2.84
C ARG A 191 -2.11 -11.19 -1.98
N VAL A 192 -1.25 -10.41 -1.34
CA VAL A 192 -1.69 -9.24 -0.59
C VAL A 192 -2.30 -8.22 -1.53
N PRO A 193 -3.50 -7.68 -1.25
CA PRO A 193 -4.06 -6.59 -2.04
C PRO A 193 -3.15 -5.37 -1.99
N ILE A 194 -2.91 -4.73 -3.15
CA ILE A 194 -2.05 -3.55 -3.23
C ILE A 194 -2.82 -2.41 -3.91
N PHE A 195 -2.84 -1.24 -3.28
CA PHE A 195 -3.21 0.02 -3.91
C PHE A 195 -1.96 0.86 -4.14
N PHE A 196 -1.73 1.24 -5.39
CA PHE A 196 -0.58 2.03 -5.80
C PHE A 196 -1.04 3.19 -6.68
N SER A 197 -0.88 4.43 -6.22
CA SER A 197 -1.19 5.62 -7.01
C SER A 197 0.03 6.52 -7.19
N TYR A 198 0.08 7.21 -8.34
CA TYR A 198 1.15 8.13 -8.66
C TYR A 198 0.70 9.24 -9.61
N GLY A 199 1.31 10.42 -9.48
CA GLY A 199 1.05 11.56 -10.35
C GLY A 199 1.79 11.46 -11.69
N THR A 200 1.14 11.83 -12.81
CA THR A 200 1.79 11.83 -14.13
C THR A 200 2.67 13.06 -14.34
N ALA A 201 2.56 14.09 -13.51
CA ALA A 201 3.37 15.30 -13.52
C ALA A 201 4.12 15.51 -12.18
N ASP A 202 4.46 14.43 -11.51
CA ASP A 202 5.20 14.46 -10.24
C ASP A 202 6.65 14.87 -10.49
N PRO A 203 7.11 16.02 -9.91
CA PRO A 203 8.47 16.51 -10.10
C PRO A 203 9.49 15.86 -9.15
N ILE A 204 9.04 15.05 -8.18
CA ILE A 204 9.88 14.47 -7.12
C ILE A 204 10.14 12.99 -7.38
N VAL A 205 9.09 12.20 -7.64
CA VAL A 205 9.20 10.81 -8.05
C VAL A 205 8.88 10.72 -9.53
N SER A 206 9.88 10.41 -10.35
CA SER A 206 9.70 10.44 -11.81
C SER A 206 8.59 9.49 -12.27
N PHE A 207 7.83 9.94 -13.27
CA PHE A 207 6.76 9.14 -13.88
C PHE A 207 7.26 7.77 -14.36
N GLN A 208 8.47 7.73 -14.93
CA GLN A 208 9.08 6.49 -15.43
C GLN A 208 9.31 5.49 -14.28
N LEU A 209 9.85 5.95 -13.16
CA LEU A 209 10.06 5.13 -11.96
C LEU A 209 8.73 4.63 -11.39
N ALA A 210 7.77 5.51 -11.21
CA ALA A 210 6.45 5.16 -10.68
C ALA A 210 5.72 4.15 -11.58
N ARG A 211 5.75 4.37 -12.90
CA ARG A 211 5.18 3.44 -13.89
C ARG A 211 5.87 2.08 -13.87
N ALA A 212 7.20 2.04 -13.82
CA ALA A 212 7.97 0.80 -13.73
C ALA A 212 7.66 0.04 -12.44
N SER A 213 7.50 0.75 -11.31
CA SER A 213 7.08 0.18 -10.03
C SER A 213 5.68 -0.43 -10.13
N GLY A 214 4.72 0.27 -10.72
CA GLY A 214 3.36 -0.24 -10.92
C GLY A 214 3.32 -1.51 -11.78
N ILE A 215 4.12 -1.58 -12.85
CA ILE A 215 4.24 -2.78 -13.70
C ILE A 215 4.83 -3.95 -12.89
N ALA A 216 5.89 -3.70 -12.12
CA ALA A 216 6.52 -4.73 -11.28
C ALA A 216 5.54 -5.27 -10.23
N LEU A 217 4.84 -4.39 -9.51
CA LEU A 217 3.82 -4.77 -8.53
C LEU A 217 2.69 -5.60 -9.14
N ALA A 218 2.19 -5.22 -10.32
CA ALA A 218 1.16 -5.97 -11.03
C ALA A 218 1.64 -7.37 -11.47
N SER A 219 2.95 -7.53 -11.67
CA SER A 219 3.56 -8.82 -12.05
C SER A 219 3.78 -9.76 -10.87
N LEU A 220 3.89 -9.23 -9.63
CA LEU A 220 4.14 -10.04 -8.43
C LEU A 220 2.95 -10.96 -8.08
N GLY A 221 1.73 -10.57 -8.44
CA GLY A 221 0.50 -11.31 -8.13
C GLY A 221 0.31 -12.64 -8.88
N GLY A 222 1.13 -12.93 -9.89
CA GLY A 222 1.01 -14.13 -10.75
C GLY A 222 -0.22 -14.08 -11.69
N ARG A 223 -0.12 -14.74 -12.85
CA ARG A 223 -1.17 -14.75 -13.90
C ARG A 223 -2.38 -15.65 -13.61
N GLU A 224 -2.43 -16.33 -12.47
CA GLU A 224 -3.40 -17.41 -12.23
C GLU A 224 -4.53 -17.04 -11.25
N LEU A 225 -4.84 -15.76 -11.09
CA LEU A 225 -5.93 -15.34 -10.21
C LEU A 225 -7.12 -14.83 -11.03
N GLU A 226 -7.85 -15.73 -11.68
CA GLU A 226 -9.23 -15.45 -12.07
C GLU A 226 -10.01 -15.05 -10.80
N GLY A 227 -10.42 -13.77 -10.73
CA GLY A 227 -11.32 -13.26 -9.71
C GLY A 227 -10.71 -12.61 -8.46
N ALA A 228 -9.39 -12.55 -8.28
CA ALA A 228 -8.78 -11.81 -7.17
C ALA A 228 -8.04 -10.56 -7.67
N GLU A 229 -8.67 -9.41 -7.51
CA GLU A 229 -8.07 -8.09 -7.80
C GLU A 229 -7.01 -7.75 -6.75
N CYS A 230 -5.81 -8.31 -6.90
CA CYS A 230 -4.75 -8.11 -5.92
C CYS A 230 -4.04 -6.76 -6.02
N THR A 231 -4.00 -6.14 -7.20
CA THR A 231 -3.24 -4.89 -7.40
C THR A 231 -4.05 -3.87 -8.16
N CYS A 232 -4.30 -2.71 -7.54
CA CYS A 232 -4.88 -1.54 -8.19
C CYS A 232 -3.78 -0.51 -8.45
N VAL A 233 -3.43 -0.28 -9.72
CA VAL A 233 -2.50 0.77 -10.13
C VAL A 233 -3.28 1.95 -10.68
N MET A 234 -3.17 3.12 -10.02
CA MET A 234 -3.93 4.32 -10.34
C MET A 234 -3.00 5.47 -10.76
N PRO A 235 -2.73 5.67 -12.06
CA PRO A 235 -2.10 6.90 -12.53
C PRO A 235 -3.09 8.08 -12.38
N VAL A 236 -2.60 9.19 -11.85
CA VAL A 236 -3.40 10.39 -11.62
C VAL A 236 -2.91 11.50 -12.55
N ASP A 237 -3.71 11.80 -13.59
CA ASP A 237 -3.33 12.75 -14.61
C ASP A 237 -3.05 14.14 -14.04
N ARG A 238 -1.96 14.75 -14.48
CA ARG A 238 -1.45 16.07 -14.05
C ARG A 238 -1.33 16.24 -12.54
N ALA A 239 -1.28 15.16 -11.76
CA ALA A 239 -0.99 15.25 -10.35
C ALA A 239 0.50 15.43 -10.12
N VAL A 240 0.82 16.34 -9.21
CA VAL A 240 2.16 16.61 -8.70
C VAL A 240 2.40 15.78 -7.44
N HIS A 241 3.55 15.96 -6.77
CA HIS A 241 3.91 15.24 -5.55
C HIS A 241 3.08 15.68 -4.33
N ALA A 242 1.77 15.53 -4.43
CA ALA A 242 0.80 15.79 -3.35
C ALA A 242 -0.46 14.94 -3.57
N PRO A 243 -0.98 14.28 -2.54
CA PRO A 243 -2.19 13.48 -2.68
C PRO A 243 -3.36 14.34 -3.14
N LYS A 244 -4.04 13.92 -4.20
CA LYS A 244 -5.28 14.55 -4.65
C LYS A 244 -6.45 13.97 -3.87
N GLN A 245 -7.52 14.75 -3.70
CA GLN A 245 -8.72 14.29 -2.99
C GLN A 245 -9.25 12.96 -3.54
N LYS A 246 -9.26 12.77 -4.87
CA LYS A 246 -9.69 11.53 -5.49
C LYS A 246 -8.82 10.32 -5.12
N GLU A 247 -7.51 10.50 -4.88
CA GLU A 247 -6.61 9.45 -4.42
C GLU A 247 -6.91 9.07 -2.97
N LEU A 248 -7.11 10.07 -2.11
CA LEU A 248 -7.46 9.84 -0.70
C LEU A 248 -8.81 9.12 -0.57
N VAL A 249 -9.79 9.48 -1.40
CA VAL A 249 -11.11 8.78 -1.43
C VAL A 249 -10.93 7.34 -1.89
N ALA A 250 -10.20 7.09 -2.98
CA ALA A 250 -9.96 5.74 -3.49
C ALA A 250 -9.13 4.89 -2.50
N ALA A 251 -8.11 5.48 -1.87
CA ALA A 251 -7.31 4.83 -0.84
C ALA A 251 -8.16 4.49 0.40
N GLY A 252 -9.04 5.39 0.84
CA GLY A 252 -9.98 5.13 1.93
C GLY A 252 -10.95 3.99 1.62
N ALA A 253 -11.51 3.96 0.42
CA ALA A 253 -12.36 2.86 -0.04
C ALA A 253 -11.59 1.53 -0.08
N PHE A 254 -10.33 1.55 -0.50
CA PHE A 254 -9.45 0.38 -0.46
C PHE A 254 -9.22 -0.11 0.98
N MET A 255 -8.94 0.79 1.93
CA MET A 255 -8.78 0.44 3.35
C MET A 255 -10.02 -0.25 3.90
N LEU A 256 -11.21 0.33 3.67
CA LEU A 256 -12.49 -0.23 4.15
C LEU A 256 -12.79 -1.61 3.55
N ARG A 257 -12.44 -1.84 2.30
CA ARG A 257 -12.59 -3.14 1.65
C ARG A 257 -11.64 -4.20 2.23
N CYS A 258 -10.37 -3.84 2.47
CA CYS A 258 -9.39 -4.75 3.07
C CYS A 258 -9.67 -5.03 4.55
N LEU A 259 -10.38 -4.14 5.23
CA LEU A 259 -10.63 -4.19 6.67
C LEU A 259 -12.16 -4.15 6.96
N PRO A 260 -12.94 -5.14 6.55
CA PRO A 260 -14.38 -5.16 6.79
C PRO A 260 -14.71 -5.20 8.29
N HIS A 261 -15.94 -4.80 8.67
CA HIS A 261 -16.40 -4.75 10.07
C HIS A 261 -16.39 -6.12 10.74
N THR A 262 -16.84 -7.14 10.02
CA THR A 262 -16.83 -8.53 10.49
C THR A 262 -15.57 -9.24 10.02
N ALA A 263 -14.99 -10.07 10.88
CA ALA A 263 -14.04 -11.06 10.39
C ALA A 263 -14.85 -12.00 9.45
N THR A 264 -14.70 -11.85 8.14
CA THR A 264 -15.12 -12.90 7.23
C THR A 264 -14.39 -14.15 7.70
N SER A 265 -15.13 -15.13 8.23
CA SER A 265 -14.60 -16.47 8.47
C SER A 265 -13.89 -16.85 7.18
N ALA A 266 -12.55 -16.90 7.23
CA ALA A 266 -11.80 -17.52 6.17
C ALA A 266 -12.39 -18.92 6.04
N ALA A 267 -13.08 -19.17 4.93
CA ALA A 267 -13.66 -20.47 4.66
C ALA A 267 -12.52 -21.47 4.83
N ALA A 268 -12.62 -22.26 5.89
CA ALA A 268 -11.77 -23.42 6.08
C ALA A 268 -11.98 -24.29 4.85
N GLY A 269 -11.01 -24.23 3.93
CA GLY A 269 -10.97 -25.13 2.80
C GLY A 269 -10.95 -26.55 3.36
N PRO A 270 -11.66 -27.50 2.73
CA PRO A 270 -11.69 -28.87 3.17
C PRO A 270 -10.36 -29.53 2.82
N PHE A 271 -9.41 -29.48 3.74
CA PHE A 271 -8.31 -30.43 3.80
C PHE A 271 -8.45 -31.20 5.10
N SER A 272 -9.36 -32.15 5.09
CA SER A 272 -9.34 -33.33 5.98
C SER A 272 -9.08 -34.57 5.13
N ARG A 273 -7.94 -35.17 5.39
CA ARG A 273 -7.42 -36.52 5.08
C ARG A 273 -6.68 -36.68 3.79
#